data_d20dccc78af4721a9cb38e221a3d7057
#
_entry.id   d20dccc78af4721a9cb38e221a3d7057
#
_cell.length_a   1.000
_cell.length_b   1.000
_cell.length_c   1.000
_cell.angle_alpha   90.00
_cell.angle_beta   90.00
_cell.angle_gamma   90.00
#
_symmetry.space_group_name_H-M   'P 1'
#
loop_
_entity.id
_entity.type
_entity.pdbx_description
1 polymer ?
#
loop_
_entity_poly.entity_id
_entity_poly.type
_entity_poly.pdbx_seq_one_letter_code
_entity_poly.pdbx_strand_id
1 'polypeptide(L)'
;MFRSTNRQFLKATVLMGFAVSLVGCRSKCGPLETIPACKVRNASCCDSGEQEKINFLMLRRKPPENYVLDGGDTLGIYIHGVTGDKDTPPPVHFPEDPGLQPALGYPVPIRDDGYISLPLVDPLRLAGLTLAQAEDRIRDAYTQDREILQKGGDKIIVTLMKRRTYNVLVIREDNTSGSLDRLSIRNNEQFVDEGRQGKSYSIELPAYENDILHALSETGGMPGEAAFNEIVVIRDGMNTGYQVDSGIIEAPDFGMGASSLSQGNVTRIPVEAETGMLPNLTEKDITLSDGDVVYIEGRKRDVFYTGGLLEGGRFPLPRDYEIDVLEAISLAGGSPESVAGGSGSIRNGSIVPATKLVVLRRANCRQCAIEVDLKCALGDPSQRVIIQPGDLIMLEYRPKEIFLNTLVSVLQFGGIFRLIR
;
A
#
# COMPACT_ATOMS: atom_id res chain seq x y z
N MET A 1 -73.92 -49.48 21.38
CA MET A 1 -74.20 -48.39 20.43
C MET A 1 -73.51 -47.17 20.86
N PHE A 2 -72.18 -47.08 20.83
CA PHE A 2 -71.36 -45.94 21.15
C PHE A 2 -69.94 -46.22 20.73
N ARG A 3 -69.62 -46.16 19.44
CA ARG A 3 -68.22 -46.24 18.95
C ARG A 3 -68.08 -45.81 17.51
N SER A 4 -68.56 -44.54 17.19
CA SER A 4 -68.44 -44.08 15.82
C SER A 4 -68.19 -42.57 15.66
N THR A 5 -68.17 -41.83 16.74
CA THR A 5 -68.10 -40.34 16.66
C THR A 5 -66.70 -39.72 16.88
N ASN A 6 -65.71 -40.53 17.31
CA ASN A 6 -64.38 -39.92 17.65
C ASN A 6 -63.31 -39.91 16.52
N ARG A 7 -63.60 -40.50 15.36
CA ARG A 7 -62.63 -40.52 14.23
C ARG A 7 -62.82 -39.34 13.27
N GLN A 8 -63.98 -38.72 13.27
CA GLN A 8 -64.18 -37.51 12.39
C GLN A 8 -63.75 -36.22 13.04
N PHE A 9 -63.74 -36.11 14.36
CA PHE A 9 -63.21 -34.91 15.04
C PHE A 9 -61.68 -34.80 14.99
N LEU A 10 -60.94 -35.93 14.95
CA LEU A 10 -59.49 -35.92 14.89
C LEU A 10 -58.96 -35.54 13.50
N LYS A 11 -59.71 -35.78 12.43
CA LYS A 11 -59.33 -35.37 11.08
C LYS A 11 -59.60 -33.91 10.78
N ALA A 12 -60.61 -33.32 11.39
CA ALA A 12 -60.95 -31.88 11.25
C ALA A 12 -59.93 -31.00 12.00
N THR A 13 -59.47 -31.44 13.18
CA THR A 13 -58.52 -30.66 13.98
C THR A 13 -57.08 -30.64 13.39
N VAL A 14 -56.67 -31.71 12.71
CA VAL A 14 -55.37 -31.75 12.02
C VAL A 14 -55.38 -30.93 10.73
N LEU A 15 -56.53 -30.85 10.01
CA LEU A 15 -56.61 -29.97 8.81
C LEU A 15 -56.74 -28.48 9.16
N MET A 16 -57.30 -28.13 10.31
CA MET A 16 -57.42 -26.74 10.74
C MET A 16 -56.12 -26.20 11.37
N GLY A 17 -55.27 -27.05 11.92
CA GLY A 17 -53.94 -26.70 12.45
C GLY A 17 -52.90 -26.36 11.35
N PHE A 18 -53.11 -26.86 10.12
CA PHE A 18 -52.20 -26.59 9.00
C PHE A 18 -52.54 -25.32 8.22
N ALA A 19 -53.73 -24.74 8.41
CA ALA A 19 -54.17 -23.51 7.72
C ALA A 19 -53.81 -22.24 8.45
N VAL A 20 -53.42 -22.28 9.73
CA VAL A 20 -53.15 -21.08 10.54
C VAL A 20 -51.64 -20.73 10.56
N SER A 21 -50.75 -21.59 10.08
CA SER A 21 -49.29 -21.32 10.05
C SER A 21 -48.82 -20.66 8.76
N LEU A 22 -49.69 -20.21 7.85
CA LEU A 22 -49.33 -19.54 6.60
C LEU A 22 -49.57 -18.00 6.59
N VAL A 23 -49.88 -17.42 7.75
CA VAL A 23 -49.83 -15.96 7.91
C VAL A 23 -48.44 -15.58 8.41
N GLY A 24 -47.41 -15.96 7.63
CA GLY A 24 -46.08 -15.44 7.77
C GLY A 24 -46.11 -13.94 7.43
N CYS A 25 -45.45 -13.12 8.23
CA CYS A 25 -45.21 -11.73 7.98
C CYS A 25 -44.88 -11.53 6.50
N ARG A 26 -45.80 -10.92 5.73
CA ARG A 26 -45.48 -10.32 4.44
C ARG A 26 -44.60 -9.13 4.74
N SER A 27 -43.28 -9.35 4.82
CA SER A 27 -42.33 -8.27 4.70
C SER A 27 -42.61 -7.58 3.36
N LYS A 28 -42.73 -6.28 3.36
CA LYS A 28 -42.92 -5.45 2.16
C LYS A 28 -41.68 -5.41 1.24
N CYS A 29 -40.72 -6.30 1.44
CA CYS A 29 -39.61 -6.50 0.52
C CYS A 29 -40.14 -7.30 -0.68
N GLY A 30 -40.33 -6.65 -1.80
CA GLY A 30 -40.55 -7.32 -3.08
C GLY A 30 -39.40 -8.29 -3.41
N PRO A 31 -39.61 -9.27 -4.27
CA PRO A 31 -38.53 -10.14 -4.72
C PRO A 31 -37.40 -9.28 -5.29
N LEU A 32 -36.17 -9.58 -4.89
CA LEU A 32 -34.99 -8.94 -5.47
C LEU A 32 -35.05 -9.16 -7.00
N GLU A 33 -35.11 -8.09 -7.75
CA GLU A 33 -35.06 -8.16 -9.20
C GLU A 33 -33.64 -8.56 -9.61
N THR A 34 -33.49 -9.80 -10.11
CA THR A 34 -32.19 -10.35 -10.52
C THR A 34 -31.95 -10.00 -11.98
N ILE A 35 -30.75 -9.49 -12.25
CA ILE A 35 -30.26 -9.19 -13.60
C ILE A 35 -29.40 -10.39 -14.03
N PRO A 36 -29.65 -11.04 -15.18
CA PRO A 36 -28.81 -12.11 -15.65
C PRO A 36 -27.41 -11.58 -16.05
N ALA A 37 -26.36 -12.36 -15.79
CA ALA A 37 -24.96 -11.97 -16.01
C ALA A 37 -24.69 -11.45 -17.43
N CYS A 38 -25.30 -12.06 -18.47
CA CYS A 38 -25.15 -11.64 -19.85
C CYS A 38 -25.66 -10.22 -20.18
N LYS A 39 -26.46 -9.63 -19.30
CA LYS A 39 -26.95 -8.24 -19.45
C LYS A 39 -26.11 -7.23 -18.68
N VAL A 40 -25.29 -7.69 -17.76
CA VAL A 40 -24.32 -6.86 -17.08
C VAL A 40 -23.17 -6.64 -18.04
N ARG A 41 -23.13 -5.50 -18.68
CA ARG A 41 -21.89 -5.06 -19.32
C ARG A 41 -20.86 -4.98 -18.20
N ASN A 42 -19.84 -5.84 -18.27
CA ASN A 42 -18.66 -5.64 -17.45
C ASN A 42 -18.18 -4.23 -17.79
N ALA A 43 -18.26 -3.32 -16.86
CA ALA A 43 -17.87 -1.93 -17.05
C ALA A 43 -16.36 -1.78 -17.36
N SER A 44 -15.60 -2.85 -17.24
CA SER A 44 -14.22 -3.03 -17.75
C SER A 44 -14.07 -2.96 -19.25
N CYS A 45 -15.12 -2.68 -20.02
CA CYS A 45 -14.92 -2.24 -21.39
C CYS A 45 -14.43 -0.80 -21.51
N CYS A 46 -14.27 -0.08 -20.41
CA CYS A 46 -13.35 1.03 -20.37
C CYS A 46 -11.98 0.40 -20.08
N ASP A 47 -11.14 0.34 -21.11
CA ASP A 47 -9.72 0.12 -21.05
C ASP A 47 -9.20 0.79 -19.76
N SER A 48 -9.01 0.00 -18.71
CA SER A 48 -8.15 0.43 -17.61
C SER A 48 -6.79 0.50 -18.26
N GLY A 49 -6.38 1.69 -18.70
CA GLY A 49 -5.12 1.92 -19.38
C GLY A 49 -4.05 1.17 -18.60
N GLU A 50 -3.26 0.40 -19.31
CA GLU A 50 -2.21 -0.42 -18.73
C GLU A 50 -1.34 0.51 -17.89
N GLN A 51 -1.41 0.37 -16.56
CA GLN A 51 -0.65 1.20 -15.63
C GLN A 51 0.78 0.67 -15.59
N GLU A 52 1.73 1.55 -15.82
CA GLU A 52 3.15 1.25 -15.75
C GLU A 52 3.75 1.86 -14.49
N LYS A 53 4.56 1.06 -13.77
CA LYS A 53 5.30 1.55 -12.61
C LYS A 53 6.34 2.56 -13.07
N ILE A 54 6.43 3.70 -12.37
CA ILE A 54 7.47 4.68 -12.67
C ILE A 54 8.87 4.07 -12.49
N ASN A 55 9.82 4.54 -13.28
CA ASN A 55 11.21 4.16 -13.06
C ASN A 55 11.70 4.80 -11.75
N PHE A 56 11.98 3.97 -10.74
CA PHE A 56 12.42 4.42 -9.40
C PHE A 56 13.67 5.28 -9.42
N LEU A 57 14.52 5.13 -10.45
CA LEU A 57 15.69 5.98 -10.61
C LEU A 57 15.33 7.45 -10.85
N MET A 58 14.09 7.77 -11.24
CA MET A 58 13.59 9.14 -11.34
C MET A 58 13.45 9.82 -9.96
N LEU A 59 13.37 9.03 -8.89
CA LEU A 59 13.28 9.52 -7.50
C LEU A 59 14.65 9.80 -6.89
N ARG A 60 15.72 9.51 -7.63
CA ARG A 60 17.09 9.70 -7.20
C ARG A 60 17.66 11.01 -7.75
N ARG A 61 18.25 11.79 -6.85
CA ARG A 61 19.01 12.98 -7.21
C ARG A 61 20.32 12.58 -7.89
N LYS A 62 20.69 13.29 -8.94
CA LYS A 62 22.01 13.12 -9.55
C LYS A 62 23.05 13.87 -8.70
N PRO A 63 24.04 13.19 -8.10
CA PRO A 63 25.08 13.87 -7.35
C PRO A 63 25.92 14.76 -8.30
N PRO A 64 26.43 15.90 -7.84
CA PRO A 64 27.34 16.70 -8.61
C PRO A 64 28.68 15.98 -8.80
N GLU A 65 29.43 16.33 -9.85
CA GLU A 65 30.75 15.74 -10.11
C GLU A 65 31.75 15.98 -8.99
N ASN A 66 31.68 17.15 -8.37
CA ASN A 66 32.48 17.50 -7.22
C ASN A 66 31.60 17.91 -6.05
N TYR A 67 31.97 17.49 -4.87
CA TYR A 67 31.27 17.88 -3.66
C TYR A 67 31.39 19.40 -3.45
N VAL A 68 30.26 20.06 -3.23
CA VAL A 68 30.19 21.49 -2.96
C VAL A 68 29.87 21.69 -1.48
N LEU A 69 30.76 22.45 -0.82
CA LEU A 69 30.66 22.74 0.60
C LEU A 69 29.50 23.69 0.91
N ASP A 70 28.90 23.49 2.08
CA ASP A 70 27.85 24.37 2.60
C ASP A 70 27.79 24.29 4.13
N GLY A 71 26.93 25.11 4.74
CA GLY A 71 26.69 25.09 6.19
C GLY A 71 26.38 23.71 6.71
N GLY A 72 26.91 23.34 7.86
CA GLY A 72 26.76 22.00 8.46
C GLY A 72 27.84 20.99 8.08
N ASP A 73 28.62 21.21 7.00
CA ASP A 73 29.77 20.37 6.68
C ASP A 73 30.89 20.55 7.72
N THR A 74 31.61 19.48 8.06
CA THR A 74 32.77 19.55 8.93
C THR A 74 34.03 19.22 8.12
N LEU A 75 34.98 20.13 8.11
CA LEU A 75 36.25 19.96 7.44
C LEU A 75 37.35 19.54 8.41
N GLY A 76 38.25 18.68 7.96
CA GLY A 76 39.53 18.46 8.61
C GLY A 76 40.56 19.42 8.06
N ILE A 77 41.01 20.37 8.87
CA ILE A 77 41.96 21.41 8.44
C ILE A 77 43.23 21.25 9.22
N TYR A 78 44.35 21.18 8.52
CA TYR A 78 45.68 21.19 9.08
C TYR A 78 46.50 22.27 8.40
N ILE A 79 47.06 23.18 9.23
CA ILE A 79 47.91 24.27 8.78
C ILE A 79 49.21 24.19 9.59
N HIS A 80 50.28 23.83 8.91
CA HIS A 80 51.58 23.63 9.52
C HIS A 80 52.08 24.89 10.23
N GLY A 81 52.41 24.77 11.52
CA GLY A 81 52.85 25.87 12.34
C GLY A 81 51.78 26.84 12.83
N VAL A 82 50.50 26.56 12.52
CA VAL A 82 49.34 27.35 13.00
C VAL A 82 48.38 26.47 13.81
N THR A 83 47.86 25.40 13.22
CA THR A 83 46.93 24.47 13.91
C THR A 83 47.62 23.26 14.54
N GLY A 84 48.88 23.01 14.17
CA GLY A 84 49.71 21.93 14.73
C GLY A 84 51.16 22.34 14.83
N ASP A 85 51.89 21.76 15.77
CA ASP A 85 53.32 21.97 15.94
C ASP A 85 54.10 21.47 14.71
N LYS A 86 55.27 22.08 14.44
CA LYS A 86 56.10 21.77 13.25
C LYS A 86 56.52 20.31 13.18
N ASP A 87 56.65 19.62 14.31
CA ASP A 87 57.16 18.27 14.43
C ASP A 87 56.04 17.21 14.64
N THR A 88 54.78 17.60 14.70
CA THR A 88 53.63 16.72 14.93
C THR A 88 52.92 16.47 13.63
N PRO A 89 52.70 15.18 13.24
CA PRO A 89 51.91 14.85 12.06
C PRO A 89 50.45 15.26 12.26
N PRO A 90 49.68 15.56 11.15
CA PRO A 90 48.27 15.87 11.25
C PRO A 90 47.49 14.69 11.87
N PRO A 91 46.51 14.97 12.72
CA PRO A 91 45.63 13.91 13.25
C PRO A 91 44.83 13.27 12.11
N VAL A 92 44.65 11.95 12.21
CA VAL A 92 43.88 11.16 11.25
C VAL A 92 42.56 10.77 11.88
N HIS A 93 41.47 11.02 11.18
CA HIS A 93 40.13 10.66 11.60
C HIS A 93 39.52 9.67 10.62
N PHE A 94 38.96 8.58 11.12
CA PHE A 94 38.19 7.61 10.31
C PHE A 94 36.72 7.98 10.39
N PRO A 95 36.07 8.30 9.27
CA PRO A 95 34.67 8.68 9.27
C PRO A 95 33.78 7.47 9.58
N GLU A 96 32.63 7.73 10.19
CA GLU A 96 31.55 6.75 10.37
C GLU A 96 30.82 6.47 9.05
N ASP A 97 30.81 7.45 8.16
CA ASP A 97 30.22 7.38 6.82
C ASP A 97 31.14 6.56 5.88
N PRO A 98 30.69 5.36 5.41
CA PRO A 98 31.49 4.52 4.53
C PRO A 98 31.78 5.15 3.16
N GLY A 99 31.05 6.20 2.78
CA GLY A 99 31.27 6.96 1.55
C GLY A 99 32.42 7.97 1.63
N LEU A 100 32.99 8.20 2.82
CA LEU A 100 34.08 9.14 3.02
C LEU A 100 35.40 8.45 3.23
N GLN A 101 36.47 9.09 2.73
CA GLN A 101 37.85 8.64 2.99
C GLN A 101 38.32 9.15 4.36
N PRO A 102 39.35 8.52 4.98
CA PRO A 102 39.97 9.01 6.19
C PRO A 102 40.37 10.50 6.03
N ALA A 103 39.97 11.31 6.99
CA ALA A 103 40.21 12.76 6.97
C ALA A 103 41.46 13.11 7.78
N LEU A 104 42.16 14.12 7.35
CA LEU A 104 43.37 14.64 7.99
C LEU A 104 43.12 16.06 8.51
N GLY A 105 43.54 16.32 9.75
CA GLY A 105 43.45 17.68 10.31
C GLY A 105 42.48 17.77 11.51
N TYR A 106 42.34 18.97 12.01
CA TYR A 106 41.46 19.29 13.12
C TYR A 106 40.05 19.59 12.62
N PRO A 107 38.97 19.12 13.32
CA PRO A 107 37.60 19.35 12.91
C PRO A 107 37.22 20.82 13.01
N VAL A 108 36.80 21.39 11.88
CA VAL A 108 36.28 22.75 11.79
C VAL A 108 34.95 22.74 11.07
N PRO A 109 33.83 23.00 11.77
CA PRO A 109 32.52 23.03 11.16
C PRO A 109 32.33 24.31 10.34
N ILE A 110 31.67 24.17 9.20
CA ILE A 110 31.16 25.32 8.44
C ILE A 110 29.84 25.74 9.14
N ARG A 111 29.76 26.98 9.55
CA ARG A 111 28.57 27.54 10.20
C ARG A 111 27.42 27.66 9.19
N ASP A 112 26.20 27.79 9.70
CA ASP A 112 24.99 27.94 8.88
C ASP A 112 25.03 29.13 7.93
N ASP A 113 25.80 30.18 8.28
CA ASP A 113 26.05 31.33 7.42
C ASP A 113 27.08 31.07 6.30
N GLY A 114 27.61 29.85 6.22
CA GLY A 114 28.58 29.38 5.23
C GLY A 114 30.03 29.82 5.50
N TYR A 115 30.32 30.35 6.70
CA TYR A 115 31.67 30.81 7.09
C TYR A 115 32.34 29.82 8.03
N ILE A 116 33.68 29.79 7.98
CA ILE A 116 34.52 29.15 8.98
C ILE A 116 35.34 30.19 9.73
N SER A 117 35.75 29.88 10.97
CA SER A 117 36.65 30.68 11.76
C SER A 117 37.95 29.91 11.97
N LEU A 118 39.04 30.45 11.52
CA LEU A 118 40.39 29.93 11.66
C LEU A 118 41.25 30.88 12.49
N PRO A 119 42.28 30.37 13.18
CA PRO A 119 43.21 31.24 13.95
C PRO A 119 43.90 32.26 13.05
N LEU A 120 44.12 33.46 13.55
CA LEU A 120 44.93 34.55 12.95
C LEU A 120 44.38 35.17 11.66
N VAL A 121 43.28 34.67 11.10
CA VAL A 121 42.62 35.23 9.91
C VAL A 121 41.15 35.58 10.19
N ASP A 122 40.62 36.46 9.36
CA ASP A 122 39.19 36.78 9.43
C ASP A 122 38.32 35.59 9.00
N PRO A 123 37.04 35.55 9.38
CA PRO A 123 36.14 34.48 8.96
C PRO A 123 36.10 34.36 7.43
N LEU A 124 36.24 33.13 6.91
CA LEU A 124 36.30 32.83 5.49
C LEU A 124 34.99 32.16 5.05
N ARG A 125 34.41 32.65 3.97
CA ARG A 125 33.23 32.00 3.37
C ARG A 125 33.69 30.84 2.49
N LEU A 126 33.24 29.65 2.79
CA LEU A 126 33.53 28.44 2.04
C LEU A 126 32.26 27.80 1.40
N ALA A 127 31.06 28.23 1.79
CA ALA A 127 29.82 27.77 1.14
C ALA A 127 29.85 28.07 -0.36
N GLY A 128 29.51 27.06 -1.15
CA GLY A 128 29.50 27.14 -2.60
C GLY A 128 30.83 26.75 -3.27
N LEU A 129 31.90 26.49 -2.50
CA LEU A 129 33.20 26.08 -3.01
C LEU A 129 33.38 24.56 -3.01
N THR A 130 34.21 24.06 -3.92
CA THR A 130 34.74 22.68 -3.83
C THR A 130 35.84 22.61 -2.78
N LEU A 131 36.23 21.39 -2.37
CA LEU A 131 37.36 21.21 -1.43
C LEU A 131 38.66 21.84 -1.93
N ALA A 132 38.98 21.71 -3.22
CA ALA A 132 40.16 22.32 -3.81
C ALA A 132 40.13 23.87 -3.76
N GLN A 133 38.98 24.45 -4.12
CA GLN A 133 38.79 25.90 -4.04
C GLN A 133 38.81 26.39 -2.59
N ALA A 134 38.29 25.61 -1.64
CA ALA A 134 38.36 25.94 -0.22
C ALA A 134 39.79 25.92 0.29
N GLU A 135 40.61 24.94 -0.13
CA GLU A 135 42.04 24.89 0.19
C GLU A 135 42.78 26.11 -0.36
N ASP A 136 42.55 26.45 -1.61
CA ASP A 136 43.15 27.67 -2.23
C ASP A 136 42.71 28.94 -1.50
N ARG A 137 41.40 29.06 -1.13
CA ARG A 137 40.92 30.22 -0.39
C ARG A 137 41.54 30.36 1.00
N ILE A 138 41.73 29.24 1.69
CA ILE A 138 42.44 29.24 2.98
C ILE A 138 43.92 29.60 2.78
N ARG A 139 44.57 29.04 1.75
CA ARG A 139 45.96 29.35 1.42
C ARG A 139 46.17 30.83 1.17
N ASP A 140 45.32 31.47 0.37
CA ASP A 140 45.37 32.86 0.08
C ASP A 140 45.22 33.74 1.34
N ALA A 141 44.32 33.36 2.25
CA ALA A 141 44.11 34.08 3.51
C ALA A 141 45.37 34.10 4.39
N TYR A 142 46.14 33.02 4.42
CA TYR A 142 47.36 32.94 5.22
C TYR A 142 48.61 33.48 4.51
N THR A 143 48.68 33.42 3.19
CA THR A 143 49.90 33.79 2.44
C THR A 143 49.81 35.15 1.79
N GLN A 144 48.62 35.64 1.43
CA GLN A 144 48.44 36.90 0.71
C GLN A 144 47.74 37.94 1.60
N ASP A 145 46.62 37.60 2.20
CA ASP A 145 45.79 38.59 2.94
C ASP A 145 46.45 38.99 4.26
N ARG A 146 47.11 38.08 4.96
CA ARG A 146 47.72 38.28 6.27
C ARG A 146 49.22 38.05 6.30
N GLU A 147 49.84 37.49 5.23
CA GLU A 147 51.28 37.22 5.10
C GLU A 147 51.89 36.44 6.31
N ILE A 148 51.10 35.53 6.93
CA ILE A 148 51.52 34.74 8.09
C ILE A 148 52.45 33.62 7.66
N LEU A 149 52.18 33.01 6.50
CA LEU A 149 52.96 31.93 5.91
C LEU A 149 53.66 32.39 4.64
N GLN A 150 54.91 31.90 4.45
CA GLN A 150 55.66 32.19 3.22
C GLN A 150 55.08 31.40 2.03
N LYS A 151 54.91 32.07 0.90
CA LYS A 151 54.47 31.41 -0.34
C LYS A 151 55.42 30.28 -0.73
N GLY A 152 54.85 29.07 -1.00
CA GLY A 152 55.59 27.91 -1.40
C GLY A 152 56.18 27.06 -0.26
N GLY A 153 56.11 27.55 1.00
CA GLY A 153 56.46 26.79 2.21
C GLY A 153 55.24 26.35 3.03
N ASP A 154 54.06 26.79 2.57
CA ASP A 154 52.79 26.46 3.21
C ASP A 154 52.42 25.02 3.02
N LYS A 155 52.17 24.32 4.12
CA LYS A 155 51.60 22.97 4.16
C LYS A 155 50.20 23.05 4.74
N ILE A 156 49.23 23.26 3.86
CA ILE A 156 47.82 23.33 4.19
C ILE A 156 47.15 22.09 3.62
N ILE A 157 46.37 21.40 4.44
CA ILE A 157 45.58 20.20 4.07
C ILE A 157 44.14 20.48 4.45
N VAL A 158 43.24 20.33 3.50
CA VAL A 158 41.81 20.43 3.71
C VAL A 158 41.13 19.14 3.25
N THR A 159 40.44 18.49 4.12
CA THR A 159 39.70 17.24 3.85
C THR A 159 38.27 17.38 4.29
N LEU A 160 37.36 16.66 3.70
CA LEU A 160 35.96 16.52 4.20
C LEU A 160 35.94 15.48 5.29
N MET A 161 35.58 15.86 6.51
CA MET A 161 35.53 14.98 7.66
C MET A 161 34.12 14.42 7.90
N LYS A 162 33.10 15.28 7.79
CA LYS A 162 31.70 14.90 7.91
C LYS A 162 30.88 15.71 6.91
N ARG A 163 30.04 15.03 6.12
CA ARG A 163 29.04 15.67 5.26
C ARG A 163 27.90 16.22 6.11
N ARG A 164 27.35 17.35 5.73
CA ARG A 164 26.08 17.84 6.31
C ARG A 164 24.98 16.81 6.09
N THR A 165 24.07 16.72 7.02
CA THR A 165 22.90 15.83 6.96
C THR A 165 21.61 16.63 7.00
N TYR A 166 20.56 16.05 6.46
CA TYR A 166 19.21 16.58 6.47
C TYR A 166 18.31 15.64 7.27
N ASN A 167 17.62 16.18 8.27
CA ASN A 167 16.68 15.42 9.09
C ASN A 167 15.34 15.35 8.37
N VAL A 168 14.92 14.14 8.04
CA VAL A 168 13.67 13.87 7.32
C VAL A 168 12.82 12.90 8.13
N LEU A 169 11.53 13.17 8.22
CA LEU A 169 10.58 12.26 8.83
C LEU A 169 9.87 11.46 7.74
N VAL A 170 9.95 10.14 7.81
CA VAL A 170 9.21 9.25 6.91
C VAL A 170 8.10 8.56 7.71
N ILE A 171 6.85 8.77 7.30
CA ILE A 171 5.68 8.16 7.91
C ILE A 171 5.12 7.14 6.93
N ARG A 172 5.02 5.88 7.36
CA ARG A 172 4.53 4.77 6.56
C ARG A 172 3.33 4.10 7.20
N GLU A 173 2.20 4.10 6.52
CA GLU A 173 0.98 3.38 6.92
C GLU A 173 0.78 2.09 6.11
N ASP A 174 1.63 1.85 5.11
CA ASP A 174 1.60 0.64 4.28
C ASP A 174 2.26 -0.57 4.95
N ASN A 175 2.93 -0.38 6.09
CA ASN A 175 3.51 -1.46 6.84
C ASN A 175 2.41 -2.34 7.45
N THR A 176 2.20 -3.50 6.86
CA THR A 176 1.46 -4.58 7.50
C THR A 176 2.35 -5.17 8.59
N SER A 177 2.24 -4.65 9.81
CA SER A 177 2.87 -5.26 10.98
C SER A 177 2.10 -6.50 11.46
N GLY A 178 1.46 -7.20 10.55
CA GLY A 178 0.95 -8.52 10.74
C GLY A 178 2.08 -9.50 10.51
N SER A 179 2.60 -10.08 11.56
CA SER A 179 3.39 -11.28 11.43
C SER A 179 2.60 -12.26 10.54
N LEU A 180 3.15 -12.56 9.37
CA LEU A 180 2.74 -13.71 8.55
C LEU A 180 2.79 -15.03 9.37
N ASP A 181 3.33 -14.98 10.57
CA ASP A 181 3.39 -16.05 11.57
C ASP A 181 2.04 -16.48 12.16
N ARG A 182 0.95 -15.78 11.86
CA ARG A 182 -0.40 -16.21 12.25
C ARG A 182 -1.32 -16.45 11.07
N LEU A 183 -0.82 -17.02 10.03
CA LEU A 183 -1.57 -17.97 9.26
C LEU A 183 -1.79 -19.23 10.13
N SER A 184 -2.49 -19.08 11.23
CA SER A 184 -3.11 -20.22 11.87
C SER A 184 -4.23 -20.65 10.92
N ILE A 185 -3.85 -21.52 9.98
CA ILE A 185 -4.73 -22.41 9.19
C ILE A 185 -5.52 -23.31 10.17
N ARG A 186 -6.01 -22.74 11.22
CA ARG A 186 -6.85 -23.42 12.20
C ARG A 186 -8.12 -22.61 12.32
N ASN A 187 -9.15 -23.08 11.64
CA ASN A 187 -10.49 -22.52 11.54
C ASN A 187 -10.57 -21.31 10.59
N ASN A 188 -10.57 -21.55 9.31
CA ASN A 188 -11.25 -20.83 8.20
C ASN A 188 -11.75 -19.38 8.40
N GLU A 189 -11.33 -18.71 9.46
CA GLU A 189 -11.55 -17.30 9.72
C GLU A 189 -10.30 -16.53 9.27
N GLN A 190 -10.25 -16.18 7.99
CA GLN A 190 -9.31 -15.19 7.49
C GLN A 190 -9.74 -13.82 8.00
N PHE A 191 -9.40 -13.50 9.23
CA PHE A 191 -9.50 -12.15 9.74
C PHE A 191 -8.45 -11.29 9.05
N VAL A 192 -8.87 -10.60 8.00
CA VAL A 192 -8.06 -9.61 7.27
C VAL A 192 -8.31 -8.22 7.87
N ASP A 193 -8.36 -8.13 9.19
CA ASP A 193 -8.37 -6.83 9.85
C ASP A 193 -7.24 -6.78 10.88
N GLU A 194 -6.05 -6.69 10.37
CA GLU A 194 -4.89 -6.40 11.17
C GLU A 194 -4.81 -4.89 11.31
N GLY A 195 -4.90 -4.43 12.56
CA GLY A 195 -4.69 -3.05 12.90
C GLY A 195 -3.39 -2.56 12.29
N ARG A 196 -3.47 -1.80 11.22
CA ARG A 196 -2.32 -1.16 10.60
C ARG A 196 -1.79 -0.17 11.59
N GLN A 197 -0.57 -0.38 12.05
CA GLN A 197 0.14 0.62 12.84
C GLN A 197 1.03 1.37 11.88
N GLY A 198 0.74 2.64 11.67
CA GLY A 198 1.66 3.55 11.01
C GLY A 198 3.00 3.53 11.74
N LYS A 199 4.11 3.46 10.99
CA LYS A 199 5.45 3.58 11.53
C LYS A 199 6.05 4.89 11.06
N SER A 200 6.71 5.59 11.96
CA SER A 200 7.47 6.79 11.65
C SER A 200 8.95 6.54 11.86
N TYR A 201 9.75 7.06 10.95
CA TYR A 201 11.20 6.96 10.96
C TYR A 201 11.76 8.38 10.85
N SER A 202 12.56 8.77 11.84
CA SER A 202 13.39 9.98 11.75
C SER A 202 14.75 9.55 11.24
N ILE A 203 15.13 10.01 10.06
CA ILE A 203 16.36 9.62 9.37
C ILE A 203 17.22 10.84 9.06
N GLU A 204 18.53 10.67 9.04
CA GLU A 204 19.49 11.66 8.64
C GLU A 204 20.07 11.28 7.28
N LEU A 205 19.76 12.06 6.26
CA LEU A 205 20.24 11.83 4.90
C LEU A 205 21.48 12.70 4.63
N PRO A 206 22.59 12.11 4.18
CA PRO A 206 23.78 12.90 3.80
C PRO A 206 23.51 13.80 2.60
N ALA A 207 24.24 14.91 2.50
CA ALA A 207 24.17 15.80 1.36
C ALA A 207 24.39 15.03 0.04
N TYR A 208 23.55 15.35 -0.96
CA TYR A 208 23.48 14.72 -2.29
C TYR A 208 22.93 13.28 -2.31
N GLU A 209 22.61 12.72 -1.14
CA GLU A 209 21.83 11.51 -0.96
C GLU A 209 20.48 11.81 -0.30
N ASN A 210 20.15 13.09 -0.17
CA ASN A 210 18.91 13.60 0.39
C ASN A 210 17.81 13.61 -0.67
N ASP A 211 17.42 12.45 -1.14
CA ASP A 211 16.33 12.26 -2.10
C ASP A 211 15.31 11.21 -1.63
N ILE A 212 14.18 11.16 -2.33
CA ILE A 212 13.08 10.28 -1.96
C ILE A 212 13.49 8.81 -2.04
N LEU A 213 14.31 8.42 -3.03
CA LEU A 213 14.71 7.03 -3.17
C LEU A 213 15.56 6.56 -1.98
N HIS A 214 16.51 7.40 -1.50
CA HIS A 214 17.30 7.09 -0.32
C HIS A 214 16.41 7.05 0.94
N ALA A 215 15.51 8.01 1.12
CA ALA A 215 14.59 8.02 2.24
C ALA A 215 13.71 6.75 2.29
N LEU A 216 13.25 6.28 1.15
CA LEU A 216 12.48 5.04 1.06
C LEU A 216 13.35 3.82 1.33
N SER A 217 14.59 3.77 0.80
CA SER A 217 15.48 2.62 1.00
C SER A 217 15.83 2.41 2.47
N GLU A 218 16.02 3.48 3.23
CA GLU A 218 16.30 3.45 4.67
C GLU A 218 15.06 3.04 5.50
N THR A 219 13.85 3.17 4.94
CA THR A 219 12.61 2.99 5.70
C THR A 219 11.77 1.79 5.25
N GLY A 220 12.36 0.89 4.47
CA GLY A 220 11.72 -0.38 4.07
C GLY A 220 11.36 -0.48 2.59
N GLY A 221 11.91 0.39 1.75
CA GLY A 221 11.79 0.34 0.30
C GLY A 221 10.56 1.07 -0.26
N MET A 222 10.22 0.76 -1.50
CA MET A 222 9.10 1.38 -2.22
C MET A 222 7.75 1.05 -1.57
N PRO A 223 6.74 1.91 -1.75
CA PRO A 223 5.37 1.63 -1.33
C PRO A 223 4.88 0.28 -1.87
N GLY A 224 4.33 -0.55 -0.97
CA GLY A 224 3.80 -1.87 -1.31
C GLY A 224 2.32 -1.84 -1.70
N GLU A 225 1.73 -3.03 -1.91
CA GLU A 225 0.31 -3.19 -2.28
C GLU A 225 -0.68 -2.56 -1.28
N ALA A 226 -0.25 -2.39 -0.04
CA ALA A 226 -1.09 -1.80 1.01
C ALA A 226 -1.01 -0.27 1.06
N ALA A 227 -0.21 0.37 0.18
CA ALA A 227 -0.11 1.81 0.04
C ALA A 227 -1.10 2.35 -1.01
N PHE A 228 -1.46 3.62 -0.89
CA PHE A 228 -1.96 4.36 -2.04
C PHE A 228 -0.88 4.49 -3.11
N ASN A 229 -1.30 4.71 -4.34
CA ASN A 229 -0.42 4.75 -5.50
C ASN A 229 0.36 6.06 -5.63
N GLU A 230 0.68 6.70 -4.49
CA GLU A 230 1.39 7.97 -4.45
C GLU A 230 2.31 8.09 -3.22
N ILE A 231 3.36 8.87 -3.39
CA ILE A 231 4.25 9.32 -2.33
C ILE A 231 3.96 10.79 -2.11
N VAL A 232 3.65 11.18 -0.88
CA VAL A 232 3.36 12.57 -0.53
C VAL A 232 4.56 13.17 0.18
N VAL A 233 5.10 14.27 -0.33
CA VAL A 233 6.17 15.02 0.31
C VAL A 233 5.62 16.35 0.82
N ILE A 234 5.69 16.54 2.13
CA ILE A 234 5.24 17.75 2.83
C ILE A 234 6.50 18.56 3.18
N ARG A 235 6.66 19.71 2.56
CA ARG A 235 7.81 20.57 2.76
C ARG A 235 7.75 21.27 4.10
N ASP A 236 8.87 21.24 4.83
CA ASP A 236 9.01 21.86 6.16
C ASP A 236 7.93 21.41 7.17
N GLY A 237 7.42 20.17 6.99
CA GLY A 237 6.28 19.63 7.75
C GLY A 237 6.57 19.43 9.23
N MET A 238 7.84 19.20 9.60
CA MET A 238 8.25 19.05 11.01
C MET A 238 8.21 20.37 11.77
N ASN A 239 8.52 21.48 11.11
CA ASN A 239 8.67 22.79 11.75
C ASN A 239 7.37 23.60 11.76
N THR A 240 6.54 23.45 10.72
CA THR A 240 5.29 24.21 10.58
C THR A 240 4.16 23.73 11.48
N GLY A 241 4.34 22.61 12.18
CA GLY A 241 3.28 22.03 13.01
C GLY A 241 2.01 21.77 12.20
N TYR A 242 2.17 21.26 11.00
CA TYR A 242 1.08 21.03 10.06
C TYR A 242 -0.03 20.20 10.74
N GLN A 243 -1.14 20.84 11.05
CA GLN A 243 -2.37 20.12 11.32
C GLN A 243 -2.74 19.47 9.99
N VAL A 244 -2.55 18.16 9.90
CA VAL A 244 -3.17 17.33 8.87
C VAL A 244 -4.67 17.43 9.14
N ASP A 245 -5.29 18.48 8.62
CA ASP A 245 -6.74 18.56 8.62
C ASP A 245 -7.19 17.37 7.78
N SER A 246 -7.86 16.42 8.41
CA SER A 246 -8.35 15.18 7.81
C SER A 246 -9.26 15.43 6.58
N GLY A 247 -9.47 16.67 6.19
CA GLY A 247 -10.18 17.12 4.99
C GLY A 247 -9.27 17.45 3.80
N ILE A 248 -7.94 17.47 3.95
CA ILE A 248 -7.00 17.75 2.84
C ILE A 248 -6.58 16.44 2.13
N ILE A 249 -6.82 15.30 2.76
CA ILE A 249 -6.62 13.97 2.15
C ILE A 249 -7.97 13.41 1.68
N GLU A 250 -8.83 14.23 1.10
CA GLU A 250 -9.84 13.70 0.20
C GLU A 250 -9.10 13.23 -1.05
N ALA A 251 -9.12 11.93 -1.27
CA ALA A 251 -8.61 11.34 -2.50
C ALA A 251 -9.18 12.13 -3.68
N PRO A 252 -8.36 12.73 -4.54
CA PRO A 252 -8.90 13.40 -5.71
C PRO A 252 -9.64 12.34 -6.53
N ASP A 253 -10.89 12.67 -6.85
CA ASP A 253 -11.70 11.93 -7.81
C ASP A 253 -10.83 11.66 -9.04
N PHE A 254 -10.56 10.40 -9.32
CA PHE A 254 -9.70 9.95 -10.43
C PHE A 254 -10.37 10.31 -11.75
N GLY A 255 -10.18 11.54 -12.21
CA GLY A 255 -10.86 11.99 -13.42
C GLY A 255 -10.30 13.21 -14.12
N MET A 256 -9.14 13.74 -13.74
CA MET A 256 -8.56 14.87 -14.49
C MET A 256 -7.03 14.91 -14.38
N GLY A 257 -6.42 14.87 -15.54
CA GLY A 257 -5.04 15.08 -15.93
C GLY A 257 -4.01 15.57 -14.91
N ALA A 258 -2.85 14.98 -15.01
CA ALA A 258 -1.59 15.19 -14.30
C ALA A 258 -1.09 16.66 -14.25
N SER A 259 -1.88 17.61 -13.79
CA SER A 259 -1.53 19.06 -13.89
C SER A 259 -1.27 19.79 -12.58
N SER A 260 -1.23 19.11 -11.42
CA SER A 260 -0.73 19.78 -10.21
C SER A 260 -0.05 18.81 -9.26
N LEU A 261 1.20 18.44 -9.57
CA LEU A 261 2.06 17.66 -8.69
C LEU A 261 2.41 18.42 -7.39
N SER A 262 2.28 19.72 -7.36
CA SER A 262 2.60 20.54 -6.20
C SER A 262 1.52 21.58 -5.95
N GLN A 263 0.88 21.53 -4.79
CA GLN A 263 -0.07 22.54 -4.32
C GLN A 263 0.40 23.08 -2.96
N GLY A 264 1.01 24.26 -2.97
CA GLY A 264 1.61 24.86 -1.79
C GLY A 264 2.85 24.10 -1.31
N ASN A 265 2.82 23.65 -0.06
CA ASN A 265 3.92 22.91 0.57
C ASN A 265 3.83 21.36 0.37
N VAL A 266 2.92 20.87 -0.45
CA VAL A 266 2.70 19.44 -0.64
C VAL A 266 2.99 19.05 -2.09
N THR A 267 3.86 18.06 -2.28
CA THR A 267 4.17 17.45 -3.58
C THR A 267 3.67 16.01 -3.58
N ARG A 268 2.87 15.61 -4.57
CA ARG A 268 2.36 14.25 -4.75
C ARG A 268 3.04 13.60 -5.94
N ILE A 269 3.63 12.44 -5.73
CA ILE A 269 4.38 11.71 -6.75
C ILE A 269 3.70 10.36 -6.95
N PRO A 270 3.09 10.11 -8.11
CA PRO A 270 2.46 8.82 -8.41
C PRO A 270 3.53 7.73 -8.53
N VAL A 271 3.24 6.54 -7.99
CA VAL A 271 4.10 5.35 -8.09
C VAL A 271 3.83 4.58 -9.38
N GLU A 272 2.61 4.67 -9.89
CA GLU A 272 2.15 4.11 -11.15
C GLU A 272 1.49 5.21 -11.99
N ALA A 273 1.73 5.20 -13.28
CA ALA A 273 1.15 6.14 -14.22
C ALA A 273 0.58 5.40 -15.42
N GLU A 274 -0.37 5.99 -16.12
CA GLU A 274 -0.84 5.45 -17.40
C GLU A 274 0.32 5.39 -18.40
N THR A 275 0.36 4.32 -19.17
CA THR A 275 1.40 4.09 -20.19
C THR A 275 1.53 5.31 -21.12
N GLY A 276 2.69 5.96 -21.09
CA GLY A 276 2.97 7.18 -21.85
C GLY A 276 2.67 8.50 -21.15
N MET A 277 2.13 8.49 -19.92
CA MET A 277 1.92 9.67 -19.08
C MET A 277 2.86 9.66 -17.86
N LEU A 278 4.17 9.55 -18.07
CA LEU A 278 5.14 9.64 -17.00
C LEU A 278 5.11 11.04 -16.36
N PRO A 279 5.14 11.14 -15.03
CA PRO A 279 5.17 12.43 -14.34
C PRO A 279 6.46 13.17 -14.69
N ASN A 280 6.35 14.45 -15.00
CA ASN A 280 7.51 15.30 -15.23
C ASN A 280 8.07 15.79 -13.88
N LEU A 281 8.89 14.94 -13.24
CA LEU A 281 9.52 15.25 -11.96
C LEU A 281 10.73 16.16 -12.16
N THR A 282 10.77 17.23 -11.41
CA THR A 282 11.94 18.12 -11.35
C THR A 282 12.85 17.71 -10.19
N GLU A 283 14.10 18.14 -10.20
CA GLU A 283 15.04 17.88 -9.10
C GLU A 283 14.51 18.41 -7.76
N LYS A 284 13.73 19.50 -7.77
CA LYS A 284 13.11 20.06 -6.57
C LYS A 284 12.03 19.16 -5.97
N ASP A 285 11.32 18.42 -6.80
CA ASP A 285 10.23 17.56 -6.34
C ASP A 285 10.77 16.35 -5.57
N ILE A 286 11.95 15.86 -5.97
CA ILE A 286 12.57 14.66 -5.43
C ILE A 286 13.62 14.92 -4.35
N THR A 287 14.21 16.13 -4.28
CA THR A 287 15.21 16.49 -3.27
C THR A 287 14.52 16.83 -1.96
N LEU A 288 15.00 16.25 -0.86
CA LEU A 288 14.50 16.49 0.48
C LEU A 288 15.39 17.50 1.22
N SER A 289 14.75 18.35 2.00
CA SER A 289 15.39 19.37 2.84
C SER A 289 15.19 19.04 4.31
N ASP A 290 15.91 19.74 5.18
CA ASP A 290 15.75 19.61 6.62
C ASP A 290 14.32 19.94 7.04
N GLY A 291 13.69 19.08 7.84
CA GLY A 291 12.31 19.23 8.29
C GLY A 291 11.22 18.74 7.34
N ASP A 292 11.58 18.20 6.16
CA ASP A 292 10.59 17.62 5.25
C ASP A 292 9.99 16.32 5.81
N VAL A 293 8.74 16.05 5.44
CA VAL A 293 8.04 14.82 5.79
C VAL A 293 7.66 14.06 4.53
N VAL A 294 8.07 12.81 4.44
CA VAL A 294 7.64 11.87 3.40
C VAL A 294 6.55 10.99 3.98
N TYR A 295 5.36 11.04 3.37
CA TYR A 295 4.21 10.30 3.84
C TYR A 295 3.74 9.27 2.82
N ILE A 296 3.62 8.03 3.26
CA ILE A 296 3.10 6.91 2.48
C ILE A 296 1.80 6.49 3.13
N GLU A 297 0.70 6.90 2.52
CA GLU A 297 -0.64 6.61 3.03
C GLU A 297 -1.00 5.14 2.83
N GLY A 298 -1.58 4.55 3.86
CA GLY A 298 -2.05 3.17 3.83
C GLY A 298 -3.44 3.05 3.22
N ARG A 299 -3.58 2.29 2.14
CA ARG A 299 -4.85 2.01 1.49
C ARG A 299 -5.59 0.88 2.20
N LYS A 300 -6.88 1.04 2.46
CA LYS A 300 -7.72 -0.07 2.89
C LYS A 300 -7.78 -1.12 1.78
N ARG A 301 -7.55 -2.39 2.15
CA ARG A 301 -7.67 -3.49 1.19
C ARG A 301 -9.12 -3.59 0.72
N ASP A 302 -9.31 -3.60 -0.57
CA ASP A 302 -10.58 -3.93 -1.17
C ASP A 302 -10.90 -5.39 -0.89
N VAL A 303 -12.14 -5.67 -0.54
CA VAL A 303 -12.58 -7.00 -0.14
C VAL A 303 -13.92 -7.33 -0.78
N PHE A 304 -14.15 -8.61 -0.99
CA PHE A 304 -15.48 -9.15 -1.28
C PHE A 304 -15.90 -10.13 -0.18
N TYR A 305 -17.16 -10.44 -0.15
CA TYR A 305 -17.76 -11.31 0.86
C TYR A 305 -18.36 -12.55 0.21
N THR A 306 -18.37 -13.66 0.94
CA THR A 306 -19.03 -14.89 0.50
C THR A 306 -20.12 -15.29 1.50
N GLY A 307 -21.12 -16.04 1.03
CA GLY A 307 -22.21 -16.52 1.87
C GLY A 307 -23.12 -17.53 1.17
N GLY A 308 -24.27 -17.82 1.76
CA GLY A 308 -25.19 -18.84 1.27
C GLY A 308 -24.67 -20.26 1.51
N LEU A 309 -24.50 -21.04 0.46
CA LEU A 309 -23.90 -22.39 0.51
C LEU A 309 -22.37 -22.36 0.46
N LEU A 310 -21.77 -21.21 0.15
CA LEU A 310 -20.34 -20.99 0.32
C LEU A 310 -20.05 -20.75 1.80
N GLU A 311 -18.86 -21.10 2.21
CA GLU A 311 -18.38 -20.72 3.53
C GLU A 311 -18.36 -19.20 3.64
N GLY A 312 -19.02 -18.66 4.67
CA GLY A 312 -19.09 -17.22 4.88
C GLY A 312 -17.71 -16.68 5.24
N GLY A 313 -17.25 -15.65 4.54
CA GLY A 313 -15.94 -15.07 4.77
C GLY A 313 -15.78 -13.69 4.12
N ARG A 314 -14.66 -13.08 4.42
CA ARG A 314 -14.21 -11.83 3.84
C ARG A 314 -12.87 -12.09 3.17
N PHE A 315 -12.77 -11.83 1.87
CA PHE A 315 -11.61 -12.15 1.06
C PHE A 315 -11.04 -10.90 0.42
N PRO A 316 -9.70 -10.73 0.37
CA PRO A 316 -9.08 -9.59 -0.28
C PRO A 316 -9.21 -9.72 -1.81
N LEU A 317 -9.46 -8.58 -2.46
CA LEU A 317 -9.35 -8.47 -3.92
C LEU A 317 -7.88 -8.24 -4.30
N PRO A 318 -7.35 -8.95 -5.31
CA PRO A 318 -6.07 -8.64 -5.90
C PRO A 318 -6.07 -7.20 -6.45
N ARG A 319 -4.93 -6.56 -6.42
CA ARG A 319 -4.78 -5.19 -6.91
C ARG A 319 -4.37 -5.15 -8.38
N ASP A 320 -3.51 -6.08 -8.78
CA ASP A 320 -2.81 -6.03 -10.06
C ASP A 320 -3.62 -6.60 -11.22
N TYR A 321 -4.76 -7.22 -10.92
CA TYR A 321 -5.65 -7.80 -11.91
C TYR A 321 -7.08 -7.94 -11.39
N GLU A 322 -8.03 -7.85 -12.30
CA GLU A 322 -9.44 -8.09 -12.01
C GLU A 322 -9.73 -9.59 -11.92
N ILE A 323 -10.49 -9.98 -10.91
CA ILE A 323 -10.92 -11.37 -10.74
C ILE A 323 -12.36 -11.54 -11.17
N ASP A 324 -12.62 -12.63 -11.85
CA ASP A 324 -13.99 -13.05 -12.17
C ASP A 324 -14.62 -13.86 -11.00
N VAL A 325 -15.89 -14.12 -11.13
CA VAL A 325 -16.69 -14.84 -10.13
C VAL A 325 -16.18 -16.25 -9.86
N LEU A 326 -15.58 -16.94 -10.85
CA LEU A 326 -15.04 -18.30 -10.68
C LEU A 326 -13.71 -18.27 -9.92
N GLU A 327 -12.89 -17.27 -10.21
CA GLU A 327 -11.63 -17.03 -9.50
C GLU A 327 -11.92 -16.64 -8.04
N ALA A 328 -12.92 -15.77 -7.81
CA ALA A 328 -13.33 -15.38 -6.47
C ALA A 328 -13.82 -16.58 -5.64
N ILE A 329 -14.58 -17.50 -6.22
CA ILE A 329 -14.98 -18.76 -5.55
C ILE A 329 -13.74 -19.60 -5.23
N SER A 330 -12.77 -19.68 -6.14
CA SER A 330 -11.54 -20.44 -5.94
C SER A 330 -10.69 -19.86 -4.81
N LEU A 331 -10.58 -18.54 -4.73
CA LEU A 331 -9.91 -17.84 -3.62
C LEU A 331 -10.62 -18.09 -2.27
N ALA A 332 -11.94 -18.19 -2.28
CA ALA A 332 -12.73 -18.48 -1.09
C ALA A 332 -12.67 -19.97 -0.66
N GLY A 333 -11.77 -20.76 -1.22
CA GLY A 333 -11.59 -22.16 -0.89
C GLY A 333 -12.64 -23.10 -1.54
N GLY A 334 -13.46 -22.57 -2.45
CA GLY A 334 -14.36 -23.36 -3.29
C GLY A 334 -13.69 -23.75 -4.59
N SER A 335 -13.78 -25.01 -5.01
CA SER A 335 -13.47 -25.36 -6.40
C SER A 335 -14.71 -25.08 -7.25
N PRO A 336 -14.61 -24.33 -8.36
CA PRO A 336 -15.73 -24.11 -9.26
C PRO A 336 -16.37 -25.42 -9.73
N GLU A 337 -15.55 -26.45 -9.93
CA GLU A 337 -16.00 -27.79 -10.29
C GLU A 337 -16.67 -28.52 -9.14
N SER A 338 -16.21 -28.37 -7.90
CA SER A 338 -16.83 -28.99 -6.72
C SER A 338 -18.16 -28.34 -6.38
N VAL A 339 -18.28 -27.04 -6.65
CA VAL A 339 -19.53 -26.30 -6.50
C VAL A 339 -20.51 -26.68 -7.61
N ALA A 340 -20.05 -26.82 -8.85
CA ALA A 340 -20.87 -27.14 -10.02
C ALA A 340 -21.14 -28.64 -10.25
N GLY A 341 -20.58 -29.53 -9.46
CA GLY A 341 -20.82 -30.98 -9.61
C GLY A 341 -19.70 -31.94 -9.20
N GLY A 342 -18.61 -31.36 -8.63
CA GLY A 342 -17.48 -32.17 -8.18
C GLY A 342 -17.67 -32.84 -6.82
N SER A 343 -16.70 -33.63 -6.41
CA SER A 343 -16.69 -34.50 -5.23
C SER A 343 -16.92 -33.78 -3.88
N GLY A 344 -16.85 -32.44 -3.82
CA GLY A 344 -17.06 -31.65 -2.60
C GLY A 344 -18.53 -31.55 -2.15
N SER A 345 -19.49 -31.73 -3.07
CA SER A 345 -20.93 -31.69 -2.76
C SER A 345 -21.38 -32.77 -1.82
N ILE A 346 -20.64 -33.86 -1.72
CA ILE A 346 -20.94 -35.03 -0.84
C ILE A 346 -20.77 -34.66 0.64
N ARG A 347 -19.96 -33.64 0.95
CA ARG A 347 -19.71 -33.20 2.32
C ARG A 347 -20.93 -32.61 3.02
N ASN A 348 -21.87 -32.03 2.26
CA ASN A 348 -23.11 -31.47 2.77
C ASN A 348 -24.34 -32.41 2.56
N GLY A 349 -24.14 -33.66 2.14
CA GLY A 349 -25.22 -34.60 1.94
C GLY A 349 -26.12 -34.32 0.72
N SER A 350 -25.76 -33.38 -0.14
CA SER A 350 -26.51 -33.08 -1.37
C SER A 350 -25.90 -33.80 -2.56
N ILE A 351 -26.76 -34.46 -3.35
CA ILE A 351 -26.34 -35.23 -4.53
C ILE A 351 -26.34 -34.34 -5.78
N VAL A 352 -27.21 -33.33 -5.80
CA VAL A 352 -27.27 -32.38 -6.89
C VAL A 352 -26.57 -31.08 -6.46
N PRO A 353 -25.51 -30.64 -7.16
CA PRO A 353 -24.79 -29.44 -6.83
C PRO A 353 -25.62 -28.18 -7.05
N ALA A 354 -25.32 -27.12 -6.29
CA ALA A 354 -25.90 -25.82 -6.50
C ALA A 354 -25.24 -25.16 -7.73
N THR A 355 -26.05 -24.62 -8.64
CA THR A 355 -25.55 -23.99 -9.87
C THR A 355 -25.90 -22.51 -10.00
N LYS A 356 -26.73 -21.99 -9.08
CA LYS A 356 -27.14 -20.59 -9.07
C LYS A 356 -26.22 -19.80 -8.15
N LEU A 357 -25.54 -18.83 -8.71
CA LEU A 357 -24.78 -17.86 -7.93
C LEU A 357 -25.46 -16.50 -8.04
N VAL A 358 -25.48 -15.75 -6.94
CA VAL A 358 -26.03 -14.39 -6.89
C VAL A 358 -24.93 -13.47 -6.36
N VAL A 359 -24.55 -12.48 -7.15
CA VAL A 359 -23.65 -11.39 -6.74
C VAL A 359 -24.50 -10.19 -6.35
N LEU A 360 -24.46 -9.83 -5.07
CA LEU A 360 -25.11 -8.64 -4.56
C LEU A 360 -24.12 -7.48 -4.58
N ARG A 361 -24.37 -6.53 -5.46
CA ARG A 361 -23.55 -5.33 -5.65
C ARG A 361 -24.28 -4.09 -5.21
N ARG A 362 -23.58 -3.21 -4.50
CA ARG A 362 -24.12 -1.90 -4.13
C ARG A 362 -23.64 -0.87 -5.16
N ALA A 363 -24.56 -0.33 -5.94
CA ALA A 363 -24.27 0.71 -6.91
C ALA A 363 -25.19 1.92 -6.65
N ASN A 364 -24.62 3.12 -6.49
CA ASN A 364 -25.34 4.38 -6.35
C ASN A 364 -26.57 4.33 -5.42
N CYS A 365 -26.38 3.89 -4.17
CA CYS A 365 -27.42 3.72 -3.15
C CYS A 365 -28.52 2.69 -3.49
N ARG A 366 -28.35 1.90 -4.54
CA ARG A 366 -29.23 0.78 -4.89
C ARG A 366 -28.45 -0.53 -4.78
N GLN A 367 -29.16 -1.57 -4.38
CA GLN A 367 -28.62 -2.93 -4.38
C GLN A 367 -29.05 -3.63 -5.66
N CYS A 368 -28.10 -4.09 -6.43
CA CYS A 368 -28.31 -4.89 -7.64
C CYS A 368 -28.00 -6.35 -7.34
N ALA A 369 -28.84 -7.26 -7.76
CA ALA A 369 -28.60 -8.69 -7.68
C ALA A 369 -28.29 -9.22 -9.10
N ILE A 370 -27.10 -9.76 -9.30
CA ILE A 370 -26.66 -10.32 -10.58
C ILE A 370 -26.70 -11.84 -10.45
N GLU A 371 -27.52 -12.51 -11.28
CA GLU A 371 -27.61 -13.96 -11.30
C GLU A 371 -26.63 -14.54 -12.32
N VAL A 372 -25.77 -15.44 -11.85
CA VAL A 372 -24.80 -16.18 -12.65
C VAL A 372 -25.13 -17.66 -12.62
N ASP A 373 -25.22 -18.29 -13.80
CA ASP A 373 -25.27 -19.74 -13.93
C ASP A 373 -23.85 -20.29 -14.01
N LEU A 374 -23.42 -21.00 -12.96
CA LEU A 374 -22.05 -21.53 -12.89
C LEU A 374 -21.73 -22.51 -14.03
N LYS A 375 -22.70 -23.29 -14.53
CA LYS A 375 -22.47 -24.20 -15.65
C LYS A 375 -22.23 -23.43 -16.95
N CYS A 376 -22.97 -22.36 -17.15
CA CYS A 376 -22.77 -21.49 -18.31
C CYS A 376 -21.46 -20.71 -18.18
N ALA A 377 -21.14 -20.17 -17.00
CA ALA A 377 -19.92 -19.40 -16.75
C ALA A 377 -18.62 -20.22 -16.93
N LEU A 378 -18.66 -21.54 -16.68
CA LEU A 378 -17.53 -22.43 -16.95
C LEU A 378 -17.22 -22.54 -18.45
N GLY A 379 -18.24 -22.54 -19.30
CA GLY A 379 -18.09 -22.69 -20.76
C GLY A 379 -18.01 -21.38 -21.53
N ASP A 380 -18.56 -20.30 -20.98
CA ASP A 380 -18.71 -19.03 -21.68
C ASP A 380 -18.15 -17.87 -20.83
N PRO A 381 -17.01 -17.28 -21.22
CA PRO A 381 -16.42 -16.14 -20.52
C PRO A 381 -17.36 -14.92 -20.40
N SER A 382 -18.29 -14.72 -21.33
CA SER A 382 -19.24 -13.60 -21.30
C SER A 382 -20.22 -13.67 -20.12
N GLN A 383 -20.36 -14.83 -19.48
CA GLN A 383 -21.18 -15.04 -18.29
C GLN A 383 -20.40 -14.82 -16.98
N ARG A 384 -19.11 -14.59 -17.08
CA ARG A 384 -18.25 -14.36 -15.92
C ARG A 384 -18.31 -12.89 -15.53
N VAL A 385 -18.89 -12.64 -14.36
CA VAL A 385 -18.99 -11.29 -13.80
C VAL A 385 -17.69 -10.97 -13.07
N ILE A 386 -17.11 -9.81 -13.35
CA ILE A 386 -15.96 -9.29 -12.61
C ILE A 386 -16.43 -8.81 -11.24
N ILE A 387 -15.71 -9.23 -10.20
CA ILE A 387 -16.01 -8.91 -8.81
C ILE A 387 -15.48 -7.52 -8.47
N GLN A 388 -16.33 -6.73 -7.80
CA GLN A 388 -16.00 -5.39 -7.36
C GLN A 388 -15.87 -5.32 -5.83
N PRO A 389 -15.15 -4.29 -5.31
CA PRO A 389 -15.06 -4.06 -3.88
C PRO A 389 -16.43 -3.97 -3.21
N GLY A 390 -16.62 -4.75 -2.13
CA GLY A 390 -17.87 -4.79 -1.39
C GLY A 390 -18.95 -5.73 -1.94
N ASP A 391 -18.69 -6.45 -3.03
CA ASP A 391 -19.62 -7.47 -3.53
C ASP A 391 -19.81 -8.60 -2.51
N LEU A 392 -21.04 -9.11 -2.42
CA LEU A 392 -21.37 -10.30 -1.66
C LEU A 392 -21.78 -11.42 -2.64
N ILE A 393 -21.00 -12.48 -2.66
CA ILE A 393 -21.20 -13.65 -3.51
C ILE A 393 -21.95 -14.72 -2.71
N MET A 394 -23.15 -15.09 -3.16
CA MET A 394 -23.97 -16.11 -2.53
C MET A 394 -24.27 -17.25 -3.48
N LEU A 395 -23.99 -18.47 -3.02
CA LEU A 395 -24.36 -19.69 -3.73
C LEU A 395 -25.71 -20.18 -3.23
N GLU A 396 -26.63 -20.47 -4.13
CA GLU A 396 -28.00 -20.91 -3.83
C GLU A 396 -28.40 -22.11 -4.68
N TYR A 397 -29.28 -22.95 -4.14
CA TYR A 397 -29.93 -23.99 -4.96
C TYR A 397 -31.05 -23.39 -5.81
N ARG A 398 -31.13 -23.82 -7.05
CA ARG A 398 -32.33 -23.57 -7.87
C ARG A 398 -33.51 -24.42 -7.35
N PRO A 399 -34.76 -24.01 -7.56
CA PRO A 399 -35.94 -24.76 -7.11
C PRO A 399 -35.96 -26.22 -7.58
N LYS A 400 -35.48 -26.47 -8.81
CA LYS A 400 -35.35 -27.86 -9.36
C LYS A 400 -34.30 -28.69 -8.59
N GLU A 401 -33.20 -28.05 -8.20
CA GLU A 401 -32.10 -28.69 -7.44
C GLU A 401 -32.57 -29.03 -6.01
N ILE A 402 -33.29 -28.10 -5.38
CA ILE A 402 -33.92 -28.33 -4.07
C ILE A 402 -34.87 -29.55 -4.13
N PHE A 403 -35.74 -29.58 -5.16
CA PHE A 403 -36.68 -30.68 -5.33
C PHE A 403 -35.95 -32.02 -5.52
N LEU A 404 -34.94 -32.09 -6.37
CA LEU A 404 -34.17 -33.32 -6.61
C LEU A 404 -33.42 -33.77 -5.35
N ASN A 405 -32.76 -32.86 -4.62
CA ASN A 405 -32.07 -33.20 -3.39
C ASN A 405 -33.03 -33.69 -2.32
N THR A 406 -34.22 -33.09 -2.20
CA THR A 406 -35.29 -33.56 -1.28
C THR A 406 -35.81 -34.92 -1.67
N LEU A 407 -36.06 -35.15 -2.96
CA LEU A 407 -36.54 -36.45 -3.46
C LEU A 407 -35.55 -37.58 -3.15
N VAL A 408 -34.25 -37.30 -3.43
CA VAL A 408 -33.20 -38.29 -3.17
C VAL A 408 -33.03 -38.57 -1.69
N SER A 409 -33.08 -37.54 -0.83
CA SER A 409 -33.01 -37.75 0.62
C SER A 409 -34.15 -38.59 1.14
N VAL A 410 -35.39 -38.38 0.66
CA VAL A 410 -36.56 -39.21 1.01
C VAL A 410 -36.39 -40.66 0.55
N LEU A 411 -35.83 -40.88 -0.65
CA LEU A 411 -35.57 -42.22 -1.16
C LEU A 411 -34.49 -42.96 -0.36
N GLN A 412 -33.44 -42.28 0.07
CA GLN A 412 -32.37 -42.82 0.92
C GLN A 412 -32.92 -43.23 2.29
N PHE A 413 -33.71 -42.36 2.94
CA PHE A 413 -34.35 -42.70 4.22
C PHE A 413 -35.41 -43.77 4.07
N GLY A 414 -36.18 -43.80 2.96
CA GLY A 414 -37.16 -44.83 2.67
C GLY A 414 -36.55 -46.21 2.45
N GLY A 415 -35.31 -46.28 1.95
CA GLY A 415 -34.55 -47.54 1.80
C GLY A 415 -34.11 -48.17 3.14
N ILE A 416 -33.75 -47.32 4.13
CA ILE A 416 -33.34 -47.79 5.46
C ILE A 416 -34.52 -48.40 6.23
N PHE A 417 -35.73 -47.90 6.07
CA PHE A 417 -36.92 -48.46 6.71
C PHE A 417 -37.35 -49.84 6.14
N ARG A 418 -36.87 -50.23 4.94
CA ARG A 418 -37.12 -51.58 4.37
C ARG A 418 -36.09 -52.62 4.84
N LEU A 419 -34.96 -52.21 5.40
CA LEU A 419 -33.93 -53.13 5.92
C LEU A 419 -34.12 -53.47 7.41
N ILE A 420 -35.10 -52.86 8.09
CA ILE A 420 -35.40 -53.08 9.52
C ILE A 420 -36.73 -53.88 9.70
N ARG A 421 -37.19 -54.56 8.65
CA ARG A 421 -38.36 -55.38 8.75
C ARG A 421 -38.01 -56.83 8.50
#